data_d6012d7988b50cbac7a486d871d13f88
#
_entry.id   d6012d7988b50cbac7a486d871d13f88
#
_cell.length_a   1.000
_cell.length_b   1.000
_cell.length_c   1.000
_cell.angle_alpha   90.00
_cell.angle_beta   90.00
_cell.angle_gamma   90.00
#
_symmetry.space_group_name_H-M   'P 1'
#
loop_
_entity.id
_entity.type
_entity.pdbx_description
1 polymer ?
#
loop_
_entity_poly.entity_id
_entity_poly.type
_entity_poly.pdbx_seq_one_letter_code
_entity_poly.pdbx_strand_id
1 'polypeptide(L)'
;MPKFVVMLRVKDGMFFVAEWLQCFEKLADEIVVLDNGSTDGTYESLKAHPKVVDIVRTEGYNEGRDKNLLYEHTRRRNPDWILWVDIDEVFEPNLTRKHFDRLMKRSFVNKYAFRRFHFIDRENFAGSWFRLNYSAGHDRIMWREASSGYFENFILDSPNVKGIKGLKVNTNFRLKHMGYISKDIVDRKKDLYLGLIADEKKESLNEMYLSNEKPIKWVDDRNHPRVILLNGLLNCIQARHIADKVVSRTKSFLINRFRKPTTQNATAINS
;
A
#
# COMPACT_ATOMS: atom_id res chain seq x y z
N MET A 1 -18.10 -18.95 3.87
CA MET A 1 -16.97 -18.34 3.13
C MET A 1 -16.22 -17.44 4.11
N PRO A 2 -14.92 -17.24 3.99
CA PRO A 2 -14.19 -16.32 4.86
C PRO A 2 -14.75 -14.90 4.74
N LYS A 3 -14.88 -14.21 5.89
CA LYS A 3 -15.33 -12.82 5.96
C LYS A 3 -14.18 -11.88 5.55
N PHE A 4 -14.42 -11.09 4.51
CA PHE A 4 -13.44 -10.17 3.95
C PHE A 4 -13.85 -8.73 4.21
N VAL A 5 -13.06 -8.01 5.00
CA VAL A 5 -13.31 -6.61 5.35
C VAL A 5 -12.26 -5.72 4.72
N VAL A 6 -12.72 -4.64 4.09
CA VAL A 6 -11.85 -3.59 3.56
C VAL A 6 -11.83 -2.41 4.52
N MET A 7 -10.65 -1.90 4.84
CA MET A 7 -10.47 -0.72 5.66
C MET A 7 -9.94 0.45 4.82
N LEU A 8 -10.55 1.61 4.99
CA LEU A 8 -10.26 2.85 4.29
C LEU A 8 -9.97 3.98 5.28
N ARG A 9 -8.82 4.64 5.14
CA ARG A 9 -8.58 5.94 5.74
C ARG A 9 -8.69 7.02 4.67
N VAL A 10 -9.43 8.08 4.93
CA VAL A 10 -9.73 9.12 3.93
C VAL A 10 -9.75 10.52 4.54
N LYS A 11 -9.37 11.50 3.71
CA LYS A 11 -9.62 12.93 3.90
C LYS A 11 -9.87 13.56 2.53
N ASP A 12 -11.01 14.26 2.39
CA ASP A 12 -11.38 15.03 1.20
C ASP A 12 -11.19 14.23 -0.11
N GLY A 13 -11.80 13.03 -0.15
CA GLY A 13 -11.64 12.07 -1.26
C GLY A 13 -12.83 11.98 -2.20
N MET A 14 -13.77 12.93 -2.19
CA MET A 14 -15.04 12.85 -2.92
C MET A 14 -14.86 12.53 -4.41
N PHE A 15 -13.78 13.03 -5.02
CA PHE A 15 -13.45 12.77 -6.41
C PHE A 15 -13.35 11.27 -6.76
N PHE A 16 -12.95 10.43 -5.78
CA PHE A 16 -12.72 9.00 -5.98
C PHE A 16 -13.82 8.11 -5.39
N VAL A 17 -14.69 8.64 -4.53
CA VAL A 17 -15.67 7.86 -3.75
C VAL A 17 -16.50 6.93 -4.60
N ALA A 18 -17.07 7.41 -5.70
CA ALA A 18 -17.95 6.61 -6.55
C ALA A 18 -17.22 5.42 -7.18
N GLU A 19 -16.04 5.64 -7.77
CA GLU A 19 -15.23 4.60 -8.40
C GLU A 19 -14.70 3.60 -7.37
N TRP A 20 -14.29 4.09 -6.21
CA TRP A 20 -13.81 3.26 -5.12
C TRP A 20 -14.92 2.36 -4.56
N LEU A 21 -16.09 2.91 -4.25
CA LEU A 21 -17.24 2.14 -3.78
C LEU A 21 -17.66 1.10 -4.81
N GLN A 22 -17.79 1.48 -6.09
CA GLN A 22 -18.12 0.55 -7.17
C GLN A 22 -17.14 -0.64 -7.26
N CYS A 23 -15.87 -0.42 -6.95
CA CYS A 23 -14.86 -1.48 -6.91
C CYS A 23 -15.06 -2.38 -5.70
N PHE A 24 -15.13 -1.82 -4.49
CA PHE A 24 -15.03 -2.60 -3.25
C PHE A 24 -16.37 -3.17 -2.76
N GLU A 25 -17.51 -2.60 -3.15
CA GLU A 25 -18.83 -3.20 -2.87
C GLU A 25 -18.98 -4.62 -3.44
N LYS A 26 -18.32 -4.89 -4.58
CA LYS A 26 -18.34 -6.21 -5.25
C LYS A 26 -17.36 -7.20 -4.61
N LEU A 27 -16.37 -6.72 -3.90
CA LEU A 27 -15.26 -7.53 -3.38
C LEU A 27 -15.40 -7.81 -1.89
N ALA A 28 -15.73 -6.81 -1.08
CA ALA A 28 -15.79 -6.90 0.37
C ALA A 28 -17.16 -7.40 0.87
N ASP A 29 -17.16 -8.04 2.04
CA ASP A 29 -18.38 -8.27 2.80
C ASP A 29 -18.79 -7.00 3.54
N GLU A 30 -17.83 -6.32 4.16
CA GLU A 30 -18.00 -5.08 4.91
C GLU A 30 -16.86 -4.11 4.62
N ILE A 31 -17.14 -2.83 4.80
CA ILE A 31 -16.18 -1.73 4.69
C ILE A 31 -16.17 -0.98 6.03
N VAL A 32 -14.99 -0.69 6.56
CA VAL A 32 -14.79 0.13 7.75
C VAL A 32 -13.96 1.36 7.36
N VAL A 33 -14.41 2.55 7.77
CA VAL A 33 -13.81 3.80 7.35
C VAL A 33 -13.33 4.61 8.55
N LEU A 34 -12.19 5.28 8.38
CA LEU A 34 -11.75 6.37 9.22
C LEU A 34 -11.65 7.64 8.36
N ASP A 35 -12.46 8.63 8.73
CA ASP A 35 -12.49 9.94 8.09
C ASP A 35 -11.69 10.95 8.92
N ASN A 36 -10.66 11.56 8.33
CA ASN A 36 -9.81 12.57 8.98
C ASN A 36 -10.40 14.00 8.89
N GLY A 37 -11.71 14.13 9.04
CA GLY A 37 -12.38 15.42 9.02
C GLY A 37 -12.58 15.95 7.61
N SER A 38 -13.10 15.14 6.70
CA SER A 38 -13.48 15.58 5.35
C SER A 38 -14.57 16.66 5.37
N THR A 39 -14.47 17.59 4.43
CA THR A 39 -15.38 18.74 4.28
C THR A 39 -16.01 18.81 2.87
N ASP A 40 -15.65 17.92 1.98
CA ASP A 40 -16.05 17.90 0.56
C ASP A 40 -17.24 16.97 0.25
N GLY A 41 -17.93 16.43 1.27
CA GLY A 41 -19.04 15.47 1.12
C GLY A 41 -18.60 14.00 1.16
N THR A 42 -17.31 13.72 1.30
CA THR A 42 -16.76 12.35 1.39
C THR A 42 -17.40 11.54 2.52
N TYR A 43 -17.48 12.13 3.72
CA TYR A 43 -18.01 11.46 4.90
C TYR A 43 -19.48 11.02 4.70
N GLU A 44 -20.32 11.96 4.24
CA GLU A 44 -21.75 11.73 4.03
C GLU A 44 -21.98 10.64 2.97
N SER A 45 -21.23 10.72 1.88
CA SER A 45 -21.30 9.77 0.77
C SER A 45 -20.92 8.35 1.19
N LEU A 46 -19.82 8.21 1.95
CA LEU A 46 -19.38 6.91 2.47
C LEU A 46 -20.35 6.36 3.52
N LYS A 47 -20.82 7.21 4.44
CA LYS A 47 -21.76 6.84 5.50
C LYS A 47 -23.10 6.35 4.96
N ALA A 48 -23.54 6.87 3.83
CA ALA A 48 -24.80 6.46 3.19
C ALA A 48 -24.71 5.09 2.52
N HIS A 49 -23.51 4.55 2.28
CA HIS A 49 -23.34 3.31 1.54
C HIS A 49 -23.56 2.06 2.42
N PRO A 50 -24.41 1.09 2.02
CA PRO A 50 -24.85 -0.04 2.88
C PRO A 50 -23.71 -0.99 3.28
N LYS A 51 -22.60 -1.04 2.52
CA LYS A 51 -21.42 -1.86 2.87
C LYS A 51 -20.51 -1.16 3.88
N VAL A 52 -20.64 0.14 4.11
CA VAL A 52 -19.91 0.87 5.14
C VAL A 52 -20.62 0.66 6.48
N VAL A 53 -20.13 -0.28 7.24
CA VAL A 53 -20.77 -0.75 8.48
C VAL A 53 -20.27 -0.04 9.73
N ASP A 54 -19.15 0.66 9.62
CA ASP A 54 -18.56 1.46 10.70
C ASP A 54 -17.75 2.60 10.08
N ILE A 55 -17.95 3.81 10.59
CA ILE A 55 -17.22 5.01 10.18
C ILE A 55 -16.89 5.88 11.39
N VAL A 56 -15.61 6.04 11.65
CA VAL A 56 -15.09 6.86 12.74
C VAL A 56 -14.47 8.15 12.18
N ARG A 57 -14.68 9.27 12.87
CA ARG A 57 -14.01 10.54 12.54
C ARG A 57 -12.91 10.84 13.52
N THR A 58 -11.81 11.38 13.01
CA THR A 58 -10.70 11.89 13.83
C THR A 58 -10.31 13.29 13.36
N GLU A 59 -9.75 14.06 14.29
CA GLU A 59 -9.16 15.36 13.98
C GLU A 59 -7.64 15.21 13.78
N GLY A 60 -7.11 16.06 12.92
CA GLY A 60 -5.69 16.07 12.57
C GLY A 60 -5.27 14.86 11.73
N TYR A 61 -4.03 14.86 11.33
CA TYR A 61 -3.47 13.84 10.45
C TYR A 61 -2.30 13.12 11.13
N ASN A 62 -2.45 11.84 11.39
CA ASN A 62 -1.38 10.97 11.84
C ASN A 62 -1.65 9.56 11.30
N GLU A 63 -0.90 9.16 10.29
CA GLU A 63 -1.20 7.96 9.52
C GLU A 63 -1.12 6.68 10.35
N GLY A 64 -0.11 6.54 11.18
CA GLY A 64 0.07 5.34 12.01
C GLY A 64 -0.98 5.22 13.11
N ARG A 65 -1.26 6.33 13.83
CA ARG A 65 -2.33 6.40 14.84
C ARG A 65 -3.68 6.03 14.22
N ASP A 66 -3.99 6.67 13.10
CA ASP A 66 -5.29 6.52 12.44
C ASP A 66 -5.48 5.12 11.88
N LYS A 67 -4.41 4.52 11.31
CA LYS A 67 -4.44 3.13 10.85
C LYS A 67 -4.64 2.13 12.00
N ASN A 68 -4.02 2.36 13.16
CA ASN A 68 -4.23 1.50 14.31
C ASN A 68 -5.67 1.59 14.84
N LEU A 69 -6.21 2.81 14.96
CA LEU A 69 -7.61 3.03 15.35
C LEU A 69 -8.58 2.37 14.38
N LEU A 70 -8.38 2.59 13.07
CA LEU A 70 -9.17 1.96 12.02
C LEU A 70 -9.07 0.43 12.08
N TYR A 71 -7.88 -0.11 12.36
CA TYR A 71 -7.65 -1.55 12.50
C TYR A 71 -8.41 -2.13 13.71
N GLU A 72 -8.45 -1.44 14.85
CA GLU A 72 -9.24 -1.84 16.01
C GLU A 72 -10.74 -1.90 15.67
N HIS A 73 -11.29 -0.89 15.01
CA HIS A 73 -12.66 -0.88 14.53
C HIS A 73 -12.94 -2.03 13.56
N THR A 74 -12.01 -2.27 12.63
CA THR A 74 -12.10 -3.38 11.68
C THR A 74 -12.12 -4.74 12.37
N ARG A 75 -11.28 -4.95 13.39
CA ARG A 75 -11.22 -6.21 14.15
C ARG A 75 -12.49 -6.52 14.92
N ARG A 76 -13.21 -5.49 15.41
CA ARG A 76 -14.52 -5.66 16.07
C ARG A 76 -15.57 -6.25 15.12
N ARG A 77 -15.34 -6.22 13.81
CA ARG A 77 -16.20 -6.86 12.80
C ARG A 77 -15.92 -8.35 12.63
N ASN A 78 -14.97 -8.94 13.37
CA ASN A 78 -14.55 -10.33 13.29
C ASN A 78 -14.21 -10.79 11.86
N PRO A 79 -13.29 -10.11 11.15
CA PRO A 79 -12.87 -10.50 9.81
C PRO A 79 -11.99 -11.74 9.83
N ASP A 80 -12.09 -12.59 8.80
CA ASP A 80 -11.07 -13.60 8.53
C ASP A 80 -9.88 -13.00 7.77
N TRP A 81 -10.20 -12.03 6.87
CA TRP A 81 -9.23 -11.34 6.03
C TRP A 81 -9.50 -9.85 5.99
N ILE A 82 -8.41 -9.08 5.97
CA ILE A 82 -8.45 -7.62 5.91
C ILE A 82 -7.60 -7.15 4.74
N LEU A 83 -8.09 -6.13 4.04
CA LEU A 83 -7.34 -5.37 3.06
C LEU A 83 -7.40 -3.89 3.44
N TRP A 84 -6.24 -3.23 3.49
CA TRP A 84 -6.17 -1.78 3.55
C TRP A 84 -5.82 -1.20 2.18
N VAL A 85 -6.59 -0.21 1.74
CA VAL A 85 -6.38 0.53 0.49
C VAL A 85 -6.71 2.01 0.69
N ASP A 86 -6.06 2.87 -0.11
CA ASP A 86 -6.35 4.30 -0.14
C ASP A 86 -7.56 4.59 -1.03
N ILE A 87 -8.18 5.77 -0.85
CA ILE A 87 -9.38 6.17 -1.62
C ILE A 87 -9.11 6.31 -3.13
N ASP A 88 -7.88 6.58 -3.51
CA ASP A 88 -7.41 6.70 -4.89
C ASP A 88 -6.87 5.40 -5.48
N GLU A 89 -7.17 4.26 -4.83
CA GLU A 89 -6.74 2.94 -5.25
C GLU A 89 -7.92 2.02 -5.57
N VAL A 90 -7.94 1.46 -6.78
CA VAL A 90 -8.96 0.50 -7.20
C VAL A 90 -8.31 -0.68 -7.93
N PHE A 91 -8.89 -1.86 -7.78
CA PHE A 91 -8.48 -3.03 -8.56
C PHE A 91 -8.92 -2.93 -10.02
N GLU A 92 -8.22 -3.64 -10.89
CA GLU A 92 -8.64 -3.83 -12.28
C GLU A 92 -10.05 -4.42 -12.36
N PRO A 93 -10.89 -3.99 -13.33
CA PRO A 93 -12.33 -4.32 -13.38
C PRO A 93 -12.65 -5.82 -13.44
N ASN A 94 -11.73 -6.62 -13.99
CA ASN A 94 -11.91 -8.07 -14.17
C ASN A 94 -11.72 -8.87 -12.88
N LEU A 95 -11.30 -8.25 -11.77
CA LEU A 95 -11.23 -8.91 -10.48
C LEU A 95 -12.61 -8.95 -9.84
N THR A 96 -12.98 -10.15 -9.42
CA THR A 96 -14.26 -10.43 -8.79
C THR A 96 -14.05 -11.06 -7.41
N ARG A 97 -15.08 -11.07 -6.58
CA ARG A 97 -15.08 -11.77 -5.30
C ARG A 97 -14.57 -13.21 -5.42
N LYS A 98 -14.93 -13.94 -6.46
CA LYS A 98 -14.45 -15.33 -6.69
C LYS A 98 -12.92 -15.44 -6.75
N HIS A 99 -12.23 -14.42 -7.25
CA HIS A 99 -10.76 -14.41 -7.28
C HIS A 99 -10.19 -14.29 -5.86
N PHE A 100 -10.75 -13.41 -5.04
CA PHE A 100 -10.36 -13.24 -3.63
C PHE A 100 -10.71 -14.48 -2.80
N ASP A 101 -11.88 -15.07 -3.00
CA ASP A 101 -12.27 -16.32 -2.32
C ASP A 101 -11.29 -17.46 -2.58
N ARG A 102 -10.75 -17.58 -3.82
CA ARG A 102 -9.71 -18.58 -4.14
C ARG A 102 -8.41 -18.32 -3.38
N LEU A 103 -8.03 -17.04 -3.17
CA LEU A 103 -6.88 -16.69 -2.37
C LEU A 103 -7.13 -17.06 -0.90
N MET A 104 -8.25 -16.64 -0.34
CA MET A 104 -8.59 -16.78 1.07
C MET A 104 -8.77 -18.23 1.51
N LYS A 105 -9.12 -19.13 0.61
CA LYS A 105 -9.25 -20.59 0.88
C LYS A 105 -7.92 -21.28 1.17
N ARG A 106 -6.77 -20.69 0.81
CA ARG A 106 -5.45 -21.33 1.03
C ARG A 106 -5.03 -21.18 2.50
N SER A 107 -5.18 -22.23 3.29
CA SER A 107 -4.98 -22.22 4.75
C SER A 107 -3.56 -21.86 5.18
N PHE A 108 -2.55 -22.20 4.38
CA PHE A 108 -1.13 -21.98 4.67
C PHE A 108 -0.63 -20.56 4.30
N VAL A 109 -1.45 -19.73 3.64
CA VAL A 109 -1.09 -18.35 3.27
C VAL A 109 -1.70 -17.39 4.27
N ASN A 110 -0.89 -16.44 4.74
CA ASN A 110 -1.31 -15.44 5.72
C ASN A 110 -1.34 -14.02 5.14
N LYS A 111 -0.63 -13.79 4.05
CA LYS A 111 -0.57 -12.48 3.38
C LYS A 111 -0.55 -12.66 1.86
N TYR A 112 -1.30 -11.80 1.17
CA TYR A 112 -1.22 -11.62 -0.28
C TYR A 112 -0.80 -10.19 -0.58
N ALA A 113 0.13 -10.03 -1.51
CA ALA A 113 0.59 -8.73 -1.95
C ALA A 113 0.20 -8.47 -3.41
N PHE A 114 -0.25 -7.26 -3.68
CA PHE A 114 -0.79 -6.82 -4.96
C PHE A 114 0.13 -5.80 -5.62
N ARG A 115 0.15 -5.78 -6.95
CA ARG A 115 0.92 -4.83 -7.75
C ARG A 115 0.19 -3.50 -7.83
N ARG A 116 0.85 -2.42 -7.43
CA ARG A 116 0.31 -1.07 -7.52
C ARG A 116 0.95 -0.32 -8.68
N PHE A 117 0.13 0.22 -9.57
CA PHE A 117 0.54 1.00 -10.73
C PHE A 117 0.13 2.46 -10.55
N HIS A 118 1.08 3.37 -10.65
CA HIS A 118 0.86 4.80 -10.48
C HIS A 118 0.36 5.42 -11.77
N PHE A 119 -0.90 5.81 -11.81
CA PHE A 119 -1.52 6.45 -12.96
C PHE A 119 -1.14 7.93 -13.01
N ILE A 120 -0.83 8.42 -14.20
CA ILE A 120 -0.51 9.82 -14.49
C ILE A 120 -1.66 10.54 -15.19
N ASP A 121 -2.60 9.77 -15.74
CA ASP A 121 -3.91 10.18 -16.27
C ASP A 121 -4.87 9.00 -16.17
N ARG A 122 -6.09 9.13 -16.72
CA ARG A 122 -7.11 8.06 -16.64
C ARG A 122 -6.79 6.80 -17.47
N GLU A 123 -5.87 6.90 -18.43
CA GLU A 123 -5.57 5.81 -19.36
C GLU A 123 -4.15 5.26 -19.24
N ASN A 124 -3.23 6.04 -18.67
CA ASN A 124 -1.81 5.72 -18.67
C ASN A 124 -1.23 5.69 -17.25
N PHE A 125 -0.29 4.79 -17.06
CA PHE A 125 0.52 4.73 -15.83
C PHE A 125 1.98 5.13 -16.12
N ALA A 126 2.69 5.51 -15.07
CA ALA A 126 4.08 5.92 -15.12
C ALA A 126 4.99 4.75 -15.52
N GLY A 127 5.72 4.91 -16.62
CA GLY A 127 6.55 3.87 -17.25
C GLY A 127 8.04 4.01 -17.02
N SER A 128 8.49 4.94 -16.18
CA SER A 128 9.91 5.01 -15.83
C SER A 128 10.39 3.74 -15.14
N TRP A 129 11.66 3.41 -15.30
CA TRP A 129 12.27 2.26 -14.65
C TRP A 129 12.09 2.29 -13.12
N PHE A 130 12.20 3.46 -12.51
CA PHE A 130 12.02 3.65 -11.08
C PHE A 130 10.58 3.28 -10.66
N ARG A 131 9.57 3.79 -11.37
CA ARG A 131 8.15 3.52 -11.06
C ARG A 131 7.76 2.08 -11.36
N LEU A 132 8.24 1.50 -12.44
CA LEU A 132 8.02 0.08 -12.73
C LEU A 132 8.63 -0.82 -11.66
N ASN A 133 9.83 -0.50 -11.20
CA ASN A 133 10.51 -1.25 -10.13
C ASN A 133 9.76 -1.10 -8.80
N TYR A 134 9.25 0.09 -8.49
CA TYR A 134 8.43 0.34 -7.31
C TYR A 134 7.08 -0.42 -7.41
N SER A 135 6.40 -0.37 -8.55
CA SER A 135 5.17 -1.13 -8.82
C SER A 135 5.39 -2.64 -8.77
N ALA A 136 6.60 -3.12 -9.10
CA ALA A 136 6.97 -4.52 -8.93
C ALA A 136 7.07 -4.92 -7.45
N GLY A 137 7.19 -3.95 -6.54
CA GLY A 137 7.42 -4.17 -5.11
C GLY A 137 6.27 -4.84 -4.35
N HIS A 138 5.07 -4.98 -4.91
CA HIS A 138 3.91 -5.57 -4.25
C HIS A 138 3.69 -4.94 -2.85
N ASP A 139 3.37 -3.69 -2.83
CA ASP A 139 3.30 -2.89 -1.59
C ASP A 139 1.92 -2.83 -0.93
N ARG A 140 0.84 -3.23 -1.62
CA ARG A 140 -0.48 -3.38 -1.00
C ARG A 140 -0.70 -4.81 -0.55
N ILE A 141 -1.14 -4.96 0.69
CA ILE A 141 -1.23 -6.26 1.36
C ILE A 141 -2.65 -6.51 1.88
N MET A 142 -3.18 -7.69 1.52
CA MET A 142 -4.31 -8.32 2.19
C MET A 142 -3.76 -9.36 3.15
N TRP A 143 -4.27 -9.42 4.37
CA TRP A 143 -3.77 -10.35 5.38
C TRP A 143 -4.89 -11.07 6.10
N ARG A 144 -4.57 -12.29 6.58
CA ARG A 144 -5.41 -13.03 7.53
C ARG A 144 -5.33 -12.33 8.87
N GLU A 145 -6.49 -12.08 9.49
CA GLU A 145 -6.53 -11.42 10.79
C GLU A 145 -5.70 -12.18 11.84
N ALA A 146 -4.99 -11.42 12.66
CA ALA A 146 -4.22 -11.93 13.78
C ALA A 146 -4.09 -10.84 14.86
N SER A 147 -4.23 -11.24 16.12
CA SER A 147 -4.16 -10.33 17.28
C SER A 147 -2.83 -9.58 17.43
N SER A 148 -1.77 -10.09 16.81
CA SER A 148 -0.42 -9.49 16.81
C SER A 148 -0.22 -8.39 15.74
N GLY A 149 -1.24 -8.10 14.91
CA GLY A 149 -1.15 -7.08 13.88
C GLY A 149 -1.14 -5.66 14.45
N TYR A 150 -0.33 -4.78 13.87
CA TYR A 150 -0.27 -3.35 14.21
C TYR A 150 0.32 -2.55 13.06
N PHE A 151 0.15 -1.22 13.08
CA PHE A 151 0.84 -0.28 12.20
C PHE A 151 1.86 0.53 13.01
N GLU A 152 3.02 0.79 12.40
CA GLU A 152 4.03 1.68 13.00
C GLU A 152 3.48 3.10 13.10
N ASN A 153 3.74 3.77 14.24
CA ASN A 153 3.15 5.07 14.53
C ASN A 153 3.95 6.22 13.88
N PHE A 154 3.96 6.27 12.56
CA PHE A 154 4.52 7.38 11.79
C PHE A 154 3.43 8.39 11.42
N ILE A 155 3.78 9.69 11.40
CA ILE A 155 2.86 10.75 10.98
C ILE A 155 2.52 10.59 9.50
N LEU A 156 3.52 10.29 8.66
CA LEU A 156 3.39 10.02 7.24
C LEU A 156 4.11 8.72 6.87
N ASP A 157 3.71 8.13 5.74
CA ASP A 157 4.32 6.91 5.19
C ASP A 157 4.36 5.73 6.18
N SER A 158 3.31 5.61 7.01
CA SER A 158 3.16 4.43 7.84
C SER A 158 3.08 3.19 6.94
N PRO A 159 4.02 2.24 7.09
CA PRO A 159 4.09 1.09 6.20
C PRO A 159 2.89 0.17 6.37
N ASN A 160 2.86 -0.92 5.58
CA ASN A 160 1.86 -1.97 5.73
C ASN A 160 1.89 -2.60 7.13
N VAL A 161 0.79 -3.29 7.46
CA VAL A 161 0.63 -4.00 8.73
C VAL A 161 1.86 -4.82 9.09
N LYS A 162 2.29 -4.71 10.33
CA LYS A 162 3.35 -5.48 10.98
C LYS A 162 2.74 -6.56 11.89
N GLY A 163 3.58 -7.44 12.42
CA GLY A 163 3.16 -8.46 13.38
C GLY A 163 2.47 -9.68 12.77
N ILE A 164 2.00 -9.64 11.52
CA ILE A 164 1.38 -10.78 10.86
C ILE A 164 2.45 -11.77 10.41
N LYS A 165 2.54 -12.90 11.10
CA LYS A 165 3.47 -13.99 10.80
C LYS A 165 2.96 -14.86 9.64
N GLY A 166 3.81 -15.72 9.10
CA GLY A 166 3.46 -16.72 8.11
C GLY A 166 3.75 -16.31 6.66
N LEU A 167 3.32 -17.13 5.71
CA LEU A 167 3.68 -17.02 4.31
C LEU A 167 3.01 -15.81 3.63
N LYS A 168 3.83 -15.03 2.92
CA LYS A 168 3.37 -13.97 2.00
C LYS A 168 3.51 -14.45 0.57
N VAL A 169 2.45 -14.36 -0.20
CA VAL A 169 2.41 -14.67 -1.63
C VAL A 169 2.18 -13.40 -2.44
N ASN A 170 3.06 -13.14 -3.38
CA ASN A 170 2.90 -12.07 -4.36
C ASN A 170 1.95 -12.52 -5.46
N THR A 171 0.96 -11.70 -5.77
CA THR A 171 -0.02 -12.00 -6.82
C THR A 171 0.22 -11.13 -8.06
N ASN A 172 -0.38 -11.54 -9.19
CA ASN A 172 -0.46 -10.70 -10.38
C ASN A 172 -1.75 -9.84 -10.44
N PHE A 173 -2.47 -9.70 -9.33
CA PHE A 173 -3.60 -8.78 -9.25
C PHE A 173 -3.06 -7.36 -9.23
N ARG A 174 -3.64 -6.53 -10.10
CA ARG A 174 -3.17 -5.18 -10.33
C ARG A 174 -4.12 -4.17 -9.71
N LEU A 175 -3.54 -3.17 -9.09
CA LEU A 175 -4.21 -2.08 -8.42
C LEU A 175 -3.79 -0.78 -9.08
N LYS A 176 -4.76 0.01 -9.53
CA LYS A 176 -4.56 1.36 -10.06
C LYS A 176 -4.43 2.31 -8.89
N HIS A 177 -3.39 3.11 -8.84
CA HIS A 177 -3.23 4.20 -7.89
C HIS A 177 -3.32 5.52 -8.65
N MET A 178 -4.42 6.23 -8.47
CA MET A 178 -4.83 7.39 -9.25
C MET A 178 -4.50 8.73 -8.57
N GLY A 179 -3.67 8.71 -7.55
CA GLY A 179 -3.31 9.91 -6.79
C GLY A 179 -2.48 10.95 -7.55
N TYR A 180 -2.19 10.71 -8.84
CA TYR A 180 -1.38 11.62 -9.69
C TYR A 180 -2.05 11.95 -11.02
N ILE A 181 -3.33 11.64 -11.21
CA ILE A 181 -4.02 11.78 -12.50
C ILE A 181 -4.39 13.22 -12.86
N SER A 182 -4.29 14.16 -11.96
CA SER A 182 -4.46 15.58 -12.24
C SER A 182 -3.58 16.43 -11.33
N LYS A 183 -3.23 17.61 -11.84
CA LYS A 183 -2.43 18.58 -11.11
C LYS A 183 -3.10 19.00 -9.79
N ASP A 184 -4.41 19.22 -9.79
CA ASP A 184 -5.16 19.65 -8.60
C ASP A 184 -5.13 18.62 -7.47
N ILE A 185 -5.15 17.32 -7.81
CA ILE A 185 -5.03 16.23 -6.83
C ILE A 185 -3.62 16.23 -6.23
N VAL A 186 -2.62 16.38 -7.09
CA VAL A 186 -1.21 16.43 -6.71
C VAL A 186 -0.94 17.63 -5.80
N ASP A 187 -1.39 18.81 -6.18
CA ASP A 187 -1.17 20.06 -5.44
C ASP A 187 -1.83 19.98 -4.05
N ARG A 188 -3.07 19.49 -3.95
CA ARG A 188 -3.74 19.28 -2.65
C ARG A 188 -3.00 18.31 -1.73
N LYS A 189 -2.48 17.20 -2.27
CA LYS A 189 -1.64 16.25 -1.50
C LYS A 189 -0.35 16.92 -1.04
N LYS A 190 0.29 17.68 -1.92
CA LYS A 190 1.51 18.39 -1.62
C LYS A 190 1.30 19.40 -0.49
N ASP A 191 0.24 20.21 -0.55
CA ASP A 191 -0.10 21.19 0.48
C ASP A 191 -0.35 20.52 1.85
N LEU A 192 -1.09 19.40 1.85
CA LEU A 192 -1.29 18.61 3.06
C LEU A 192 0.04 18.12 3.64
N TYR A 193 0.92 17.56 2.82
CA TYR A 193 2.18 16.99 3.28
C TYR A 193 3.19 18.07 3.70
N LEU A 194 3.24 19.21 3.01
CA LEU A 194 4.09 20.34 3.40
C LEU A 194 3.76 20.88 4.80
N GLY A 195 2.51 20.78 5.22
CA GLY A 195 2.10 21.12 6.58
C GLY A 195 2.50 20.12 7.67
N LEU A 196 2.93 18.91 7.27
CA LEU A 196 3.17 17.80 8.19
C LEU A 196 4.65 17.39 8.31
N ILE A 197 5.50 17.80 7.38
CA ILE A 197 6.92 17.39 7.33
C ILE A 197 7.85 18.54 7.67
N ALA A 198 9.02 18.19 8.23
CA ALA A 198 10.11 19.14 8.46
C ALA A 198 10.66 19.69 7.14
N ASP A 199 11.16 20.93 7.17
CA ASP A 199 11.63 21.68 5.99
C ASP A 199 12.68 20.95 5.17
N GLU A 200 13.56 20.17 5.82
CA GLU A 200 14.60 19.35 5.16
C GLU A 200 14.07 18.30 4.19
N LYS A 201 12.81 17.85 4.35
CA LYS A 201 12.18 16.86 3.47
C LYS A 201 11.30 17.47 2.38
N LYS A 202 11.09 18.78 2.39
CA LYS A 202 10.20 19.47 1.43
C LYS A 202 10.71 19.42 -0.01
N GLU A 203 12.04 19.45 -0.21
CA GLU A 203 12.65 19.32 -1.55
C GLU A 203 12.36 17.96 -2.18
N SER A 204 12.46 16.88 -1.39
CA SER A 204 12.20 15.54 -1.90
C SER A 204 10.74 15.31 -2.34
N LEU A 205 9.80 16.07 -1.79
CA LEU A 205 8.39 16.06 -2.25
C LEU A 205 8.22 16.68 -3.64
N ASN A 206 8.98 17.71 -3.97
CA ASN A 206 8.90 18.36 -5.28
C ASN A 206 9.35 17.44 -6.42
N GLU A 207 10.35 16.58 -6.17
CA GLU A 207 10.84 15.60 -7.14
C GLU A 207 9.89 14.38 -7.28
N MET A 208 9.02 14.14 -6.31
CA MET A 208 8.14 12.98 -6.25
C MET A 208 6.98 13.08 -7.25
N TYR A 209 6.69 14.27 -7.76
CA TYR A 209 5.57 14.50 -8.68
C TYR A 209 6.00 14.45 -10.15
N LEU A 210 5.49 13.55 -10.82
CA LEU A 210 5.55 12.90 -12.12
C LEU A 210 5.65 13.78 -13.39
N SER A 211 6.27 14.96 -13.36
CA SER A 211 6.28 15.88 -14.49
C SER A 211 6.94 15.36 -15.78
N ASN A 212 7.74 14.28 -15.72
CA ASN A 212 8.51 13.74 -16.85
C ASN A 212 8.41 12.21 -17.01
N GLU A 213 7.35 11.58 -16.50
CA GLU A 213 7.18 10.13 -16.60
C GLU A 213 6.74 9.72 -18.00
N LYS A 214 7.39 8.71 -18.56
CA LYS A 214 6.98 8.12 -19.83
C LYS A 214 5.64 7.39 -19.65
N PRO A 215 4.57 7.77 -20.40
CA PRO A 215 3.28 7.10 -20.28
C PRO A 215 3.32 5.69 -20.88
N ILE A 216 2.70 4.75 -20.18
CA ILE A 216 2.38 3.43 -20.72
C ILE A 216 0.87 3.25 -20.66
N LYS A 217 0.27 2.95 -21.81
CA LYS A 217 -1.17 2.74 -21.90
C LYS A 217 -1.60 1.51 -21.11
N TRP A 218 -2.59 1.70 -20.25
CA TRP A 218 -3.20 0.65 -19.48
C TRP A 218 -4.07 -0.26 -20.36
N VAL A 219 -4.10 -1.54 -20.02
CA VAL A 219 -5.00 -2.54 -20.63
C VAL A 219 -5.77 -3.22 -19.52
N ASP A 220 -7.08 -3.03 -19.47
CA ASP A 220 -7.99 -3.59 -18.45
C ASP A 220 -8.31 -5.09 -18.63
N ASP A 221 -7.53 -5.78 -19.44
CA ASP A 221 -7.63 -7.23 -19.62
C ASP A 221 -6.36 -7.92 -19.09
N ARG A 222 -6.50 -8.60 -17.96
CA ARG A 222 -5.41 -9.36 -17.33
C ARG A 222 -4.87 -10.50 -18.20
N ASN A 223 -5.68 -11.03 -19.07
CA ASN A 223 -5.32 -12.14 -19.96
C ASN A 223 -4.75 -11.65 -21.30
N HIS A 224 -4.72 -10.32 -21.51
CA HIS A 224 -4.14 -9.75 -22.72
C HIS A 224 -2.64 -10.09 -22.82
N PRO A 225 -2.11 -10.50 -23.99
CA PRO A 225 -0.71 -10.93 -24.14
C PRO A 225 0.32 -9.92 -23.64
N ARG A 226 0.10 -8.60 -23.87
CA ARG A 226 0.97 -7.53 -23.35
C ARG A 226 1.00 -7.50 -21.82
N VAL A 227 -0.13 -7.78 -21.18
CA VAL A 227 -0.23 -7.79 -19.69
C VAL A 227 0.47 -9.01 -19.13
N ILE A 228 0.30 -10.18 -19.76
CA ILE A 228 1.00 -11.41 -19.39
C ILE A 228 2.51 -11.22 -19.51
N LEU A 229 2.96 -10.67 -20.63
CA LEU A 229 4.38 -10.37 -20.85
C LEU A 229 4.93 -9.38 -19.82
N LEU A 230 4.22 -8.27 -19.53
CA LEU A 230 4.61 -7.29 -18.52
C LEU A 230 4.69 -7.93 -17.12
N ASN A 231 3.70 -8.73 -16.75
CA ASN A 231 3.72 -9.44 -15.47
C ASN A 231 4.90 -10.42 -15.37
N GLY A 232 5.21 -11.12 -16.45
CA GLY A 232 6.40 -11.99 -16.54
C GLY A 232 7.69 -11.21 -16.34
N LEU A 233 7.86 -10.09 -17.04
CA LEU A 233 9.01 -9.20 -16.89
C LEU A 233 9.15 -8.67 -15.47
N LEU A 234 8.06 -8.18 -14.87
CA LEU A 234 8.05 -7.68 -13.50
C LEU A 234 8.38 -8.77 -12.48
N ASN A 235 7.97 -10.02 -12.71
CA ASN A 235 8.34 -11.16 -11.88
C ASN A 235 9.85 -11.44 -11.96
N CYS A 236 10.44 -11.38 -13.15
CA CYS A 236 11.89 -11.55 -13.33
C CYS A 236 12.68 -10.44 -12.63
N ILE A 237 12.25 -9.18 -12.76
CA ILE A 237 12.86 -8.02 -12.07
C ILE A 237 12.81 -8.22 -10.55
N GLN A 238 11.66 -8.63 -10.02
CA GLN A 238 11.49 -8.87 -8.59
C GLN A 238 12.36 -10.02 -8.09
N ALA A 239 12.44 -11.13 -8.84
CA ALA A 239 13.29 -12.25 -8.50
C ALA A 239 14.76 -11.83 -8.45
N ARG A 240 15.23 -11.06 -9.43
CA ARG A 240 16.59 -10.50 -9.44
C ARG A 240 16.85 -9.60 -8.23
N HIS A 241 15.94 -8.68 -7.91
CA HIS A 241 16.06 -7.81 -6.76
C HIS A 241 16.12 -8.56 -5.41
N ILE A 242 15.36 -9.66 -5.27
CA ILE A 242 15.42 -10.54 -4.10
C ILE A 242 16.78 -11.23 -4.05
N ALA A 243 17.28 -11.77 -5.17
CA ALA A 243 18.59 -12.41 -5.24
C ALA A 243 19.71 -11.43 -4.86
N ASP A 244 19.69 -10.20 -5.38
CA ASP A 244 20.67 -9.16 -5.05
C ASP A 244 20.65 -8.80 -3.56
N LYS A 245 19.47 -8.71 -2.94
CA LYS A 245 19.34 -8.50 -1.49
C LYS A 245 19.90 -9.65 -0.67
N VAL A 246 19.66 -10.89 -1.08
CA VAL A 246 20.21 -12.09 -0.41
C VAL A 246 21.73 -12.07 -0.48
N VAL A 247 22.29 -11.85 -1.66
CA VAL A 247 23.75 -11.76 -1.87
C VAL A 247 24.37 -10.64 -1.03
N SER A 248 23.75 -9.46 -1.01
CA SER A 248 24.24 -8.33 -0.21
C SER A 248 24.22 -8.63 1.29
N ARG A 249 23.15 -9.23 1.80
CA ARG A 249 23.04 -9.64 3.22
C ARG A 249 24.07 -10.71 3.58
N THR A 250 24.29 -11.68 2.69
CA THR A 250 25.30 -12.74 2.89
C THR A 250 26.70 -12.14 2.91
N LYS A 251 27.02 -11.22 1.99
CA LYS A 251 28.32 -10.49 1.99
C LYS A 251 28.49 -9.70 3.29
N SER A 252 27.49 -8.95 3.73
CA SER A 252 27.56 -8.18 4.98
C SER A 252 27.74 -9.09 6.20
N PHE A 253 27.04 -10.21 6.24
CA PHE A 253 27.20 -11.21 7.30
C PHE A 253 28.61 -11.79 7.34
N LEU A 254 29.17 -12.17 6.19
CA LEU A 254 30.53 -12.70 6.09
C LEU A 254 31.58 -11.63 6.50
N ILE A 255 31.45 -10.40 6.02
CA ILE A 255 32.37 -9.30 6.38
C ILE A 255 32.35 -9.08 7.89
N ASN A 256 31.15 -9.04 8.53
CA ASN A 256 31.04 -8.83 9.97
C ASN A 256 31.58 -10.02 10.77
N ARG A 257 31.45 -11.26 10.27
CA ARG A 257 31.98 -12.46 10.93
C ARG A 257 33.49 -12.58 10.89
N PHE A 258 34.12 -12.01 9.84
CA PHE A 258 35.57 -12.06 9.66
C PHE A 258 36.29 -10.73 10.02
N ARG A 259 35.56 -9.69 10.47
CA ARG A 259 36.17 -8.53 11.10
C ARG A 259 36.71 -8.98 12.47
N LYS A 260 38.06 -9.10 12.56
CA LYS A 260 38.75 -9.24 13.86
C LYS A 260 38.36 -8.07 14.75
N PRO A 261 38.11 -8.26 16.04
CA PRO A 261 37.95 -7.14 16.97
C PRO A 261 39.24 -6.32 16.91
N THR A 262 39.12 -5.07 16.56
CA THR A 262 40.22 -4.11 16.74
C THR A 262 40.52 -4.02 18.21
N THR A 263 41.65 -4.58 18.64
CA THR A 263 42.25 -4.39 19.96
C THR A 263 42.56 -2.90 20.11
N GLN A 264 41.65 -2.13 20.63
CA GLN A 264 41.96 -0.89 21.33
C GLN A 264 41.95 -1.23 22.82
N ASN A 265 43.16 -1.43 23.35
CA ASN A 265 43.52 -1.14 24.75
C ASN A 265 44.91 -1.68 25.03
N ALA A 266 45.89 -0.86 24.82
CA ALA A 266 47.18 -0.93 25.51
C ALA A 266 47.83 0.43 25.38
N THR A 267 47.59 1.32 26.33
CA THR A 267 48.59 2.27 26.86
C THR A 267 47.89 3.27 27.79
N ALA A 268 47.90 2.98 29.06
CA ALA A 268 47.90 3.95 30.13
C ALA A 268 48.14 3.23 31.47
N ILE A 269 49.39 2.80 31.68
CA ILE A 269 49.94 2.65 33.02
C ILE A 269 51.39 3.12 32.87
N ASN A 270 51.68 4.26 33.45
CA ASN A 270 52.91 4.75 34.00
C ASN A 270 53.04 6.28 33.80
N SER A 271 52.67 6.99 34.79
CA SER A 271 53.43 8.00 35.56
C SER A 271 52.51 8.75 36.48
#